data_7263c7b5c5ab39789fbe8057eb65550d
#
_entry.id   7263c7b5c5ab39789fbe8057eb65550d
#
_cell.length_a   1.000
_cell.length_b   1.000
_cell.length_c   1.000
_cell.angle_alpha   90.00
_cell.angle_beta   90.00
_cell.angle_gamma   90.00
#
_symmetry.space_group_name_H-M   'P 1'
#
loop_
_entity.id
_entity.type
_entity.pdbx_description
1 polymer ?
#
loop_
_entity_poly.entity_id
_entity_poly.type
_entity_poly.pdbx_seq_one_letter_code
_entity_poly.pdbx_strand_id
1 'polypeptide(L)'
;MERSDRLIKFVTVVVFVALVIYAGFSLYQTRDDSLRTVPATAMTLRRSVITTGYAVRDEEVLISPEGGASVSVTEGARVASGSTVAITYNSGSDLERAEEIQELAIRIRALETVSEAKSAADAARESVMELSRAIAERDFTSLESVKLDVENFALQTGELASNEAGEDLESLKLRYESLRTAAGGRGFVTAKKAGTFTSRVDGFEEISTASVEGKLRPEDVEALFGGKAAVSSGAFGKLIYGIRWYYVTVMDSSWATLLIGRTAVDIDFSKTYNGTVTMNVESVGPEVDGKCAVVFSSTRKLSETAGVRDMTGEVIFESASGIRAPREAVHLDEDGDTIVYLLVGMQAKAVKVNILGEEGDYYMIEETAEMRIGNEIITKADNLEDGALVSK
;
A
#
# COMPACT_ATOMS: atom_id res chain seq x y z
N MET A 1 -71.37 41.83 31.26
CA MET A 1 -70.36 41.46 30.26
C MET A 1 -68.90 41.44 30.77
N GLU A 2 -68.50 42.23 31.74
CA GLU A 2 -67.07 42.27 32.23
C GLU A 2 -66.57 41.07 33.05
N ARG A 3 -67.44 40.31 33.72
CA ARG A 3 -67.00 39.13 34.50
C ARG A 3 -66.65 37.94 33.64
N SER A 4 -67.30 37.75 32.50
CA SER A 4 -67.03 36.69 31.54
C SER A 4 -65.65 36.88 30.85
N ASP A 5 -65.35 38.16 30.56
CA ASP A 5 -64.11 38.50 29.86
C ASP A 5 -62.83 38.29 30.75
N ARG A 6 -62.93 38.54 32.05
CA ARG A 6 -61.85 38.27 33.02
C ARG A 6 -61.66 36.81 33.25
N LEU A 7 -62.73 36.02 33.25
CA LEU A 7 -62.63 34.55 33.40
C LEU A 7 -61.97 33.89 32.17
N ILE A 8 -62.34 34.36 30.97
CA ILE A 8 -61.73 33.92 29.73
C ILE A 8 -60.23 34.24 29.71
N LYS A 9 -59.82 35.45 30.05
CA LYS A 9 -58.39 35.86 30.13
C LYS A 9 -57.62 35.03 31.16
N PHE A 10 -58.23 34.78 32.34
CA PHE A 10 -57.62 33.97 33.37
C PHE A 10 -57.41 32.53 32.90
N VAL A 11 -58.38 31.89 32.26
CA VAL A 11 -58.29 30.53 31.71
C VAL A 11 -57.25 30.49 30.60
N THR A 12 -57.19 31.50 29.72
CA THR A 12 -56.16 31.56 28.64
C THR A 12 -54.76 31.65 29.21
N VAL A 13 -54.52 32.42 30.27
CA VAL A 13 -53.20 32.51 30.93
C VAL A 13 -52.82 31.18 31.59
N VAL A 14 -53.75 30.49 32.27
CA VAL A 14 -53.51 29.21 32.91
C VAL A 14 -53.16 28.13 31.88
N VAL A 15 -53.88 28.08 30.73
CA VAL A 15 -53.58 27.16 29.63
C VAL A 15 -52.23 27.46 29.00
N PHE A 16 -51.91 28.75 28.81
CA PHE A 16 -50.62 29.16 28.28
C PHE A 16 -49.44 28.73 29.21
N VAL A 17 -49.58 28.97 30.52
CA VAL A 17 -48.58 28.56 31.51
C VAL A 17 -48.45 27.05 31.54
N ALA A 18 -49.53 26.27 31.47
CA ALA A 18 -49.50 24.80 31.41
C ALA A 18 -48.78 24.31 30.14
N LEU A 19 -49.03 24.96 28.98
CA LEU A 19 -48.33 24.66 27.71
C LEU A 19 -46.83 24.96 27.78
N VAL A 20 -46.46 26.07 28.40
CA VAL A 20 -45.03 26.41 28.59
C VAL A 20 -44.33 25.43 29.51
N ILE A 21 -45.00 25.02 30.62
CA ILE A 21 -44.46 23.98 31.52
C ILE A 21 -44.38 22.64 30.80
N TYR A 22 -45.39 22.26 30.03
CA TYR A 22 -45.36 21.02 29.25
C TYR A 22 -44.28 21.04 28.18
N ALA A 23 -44.12 22.14 27.45
CA ALA A 23 -43.05 22.30 26.45
C ALA A 23 -41.66 22.28 27.10
N GLY A 24 -41.51 22.94 28.27
CA GLY A 24 -40.26 22.91 29.04
C GLY A 24 -39.93 21.51 29.54
N PHE A 25 -40.92 20.79 30.05
CA PHE A 25 -40.76 19.39 30.49
C PHE A 25 -40.46 18.44 29.31
N SER A 26 -41.15 18.60 28.18
CA SER A 26 -40.92 17.87 26.96
C SER A 26 -39.50 18.09 26.39
N LEU A 27 -39.04 19.36 26.38
CA LEU A 27 -37.68 19.73 25.96
C LEU A 27 -36.60 19.18 26.94
N TYR A 28 -36.93 19.14 28.23
CA TYR A 28 -36.03 18.52 29.23
C TYR A 28 -35.93 17.02 29.02
N GLN A 29 -37.02 16.32 28.77
CA GLN A 29 -37.08 14.87 28.50
C GLN A 29 -36.42 14.48 27.14
N THR A 30 -36.49 15.36 26.14
CA THR A 30 -35.90 15.12 24.82
C THR A 30 -34.36 15.39 24.79
N ARG A 31 -33.81 15.96 25.87
CA ARG A 31 -32.40 16.29 25.97
C ARG A 31 -31.51 15.15 26.48
N ASP A 32 -32.08 14.09 27.01
CA ASP A 32 -31.36 12.88 27.39
C ASP A 32 -31.34 11.89 26.20
N ASP A 33 -30.32 11.99 25.34
CA ASP A 33 -29.89 10.88 24.49
C ASP A 33 -29.46 9.72 25.40
N SER A 34 -30.40 8.86 25.70
CA SER A 34 -30.24 7.82 26.72
C SER A 34 -29.25 6.74 26.30
N LEU A 35 -29.03 6.52 25.01
CA LEU A 35 -28.13 5.48 24.52
C LEU A 35 -27.13 6.05 23.51
N ARG A 36 -25.83 5.89 23.82
CA ARG A 36 -24.74 6.13 22.89
C ARG A 36 -23.91 4.89 22.73
N THR A 37 -23.63 4.52 21.49
CA THR A 37 -22.77 3.39 21.15
C THR A 37 -21.65 3.84 20.22
N VAL A 38 -20.52 3.11 20.27
CA VAL A 38 -19.38 3.28 19.38
C VAL A 38 -19.00 1.90 18.84
N PRO A 39 -18.78 1.76 17.51
CA PRO A 39 -18.37 0.49 16.97
C PRO A 39 -16.95 0.12 17.45
N ALA A 40 -16.78 -1.12 17.85
CA ALA A 40 -15.50 -1.72 18.17
C ALA A 40 -14.63 -1.80 16.89
N THR A 41 -13.54 -1.07 16.85
CA THR A 41 -12.61 -1.03 15.73
C THR A 41 -11.25 -1.60 16.13
N ALA A 42 -10.48 -2.07 15.14
CA ALA A 42 -9.11 -2.51 15.39
C ALA A 42 -8.23 -1.35 15.86
N MET A 43 -7.35 -1.63 16.81
CA MET A 43 -6.33 -0.71 17.31
C MET A 43 -5.01 -1.45 17.41
N THR A 44 -3.93 -0.80 16.99
CA THR A 44 -2.57 -1.34 17.12
C THR A 44 -1.70 -0.31 17.84
N LEU A 45 -1.14 -0.71 18.97
CA LEU A 45 -0.15 0.07 19.69
C LEU A 45 1.24 -0.43 19.32
N ARG A 46 2.13 0.51 18.98
CA ARG A 46 3.53 0.22 18.63
C ARG A 46 4.45 1.03 19.53
N ARG A 47 5.44 0.34 20.08
CA ARG A 47 6.60 0.99 20.67
C ARG A 47 7.66 1.02 19.59
N SER A 48 7.88 2.17 18.97
CA SER A 48 8.70 2.31 17.78
C SER A 48 9.48 3.61 17.78
N VAL A 49 10.51 3.69 16.94
CA VAL A 49 11.25 4.91 16.65
C VAL A 49 11.42 5.07 15.15
N ILE A 50 11.20 6.29 14.66
CA ILE A 50 11.42 6.64 13.27
C ILE A 50 12.87 7.05 13.10
N THR A 51 13.57 6.44 12.15
CA THR A 51 14.96 6.74 11.82
C THR A 51 15.11 6.95 10.32
N THR A 52 16.06 7.79 9.94
CA THR A 52 16.53 7.90 8.56
C THR A 52 17.88 7.24 8.45
N GLY A 53 18.10 6.49 7.39
CA GLY A 53 19.33 5.77 7.18
C GLY A 53 19.53 5.42 5.70
N TYR A 54 20.53 4.61 5.44
CA TYR A 54 21.02 4.32 4.10
C TYR A 54 20.99 2.84 3.82
N ALA A 55 20.52 2.49 2.64
CA ALA A 55 20.61 1.13 2.14
C ALA A 55 21.99 0.89 1.52
N VAL A 56 22.70 -0.16 1.99
CA VAL A 56 24.03 -0.55 1.53
C VAL A 56 23.98 -1.91 0.87
N ARG A 57 24.60 -2.01 -0.30
CA ARG A 57 24.61 -3.20 -1.15
C ARG A 57 25.91 -3.26 -1.92
N ASP A 58 26.27 -4.43 -2.45
CA ASP A 58 27.37 -4.55 -3.40
C ASP A 58 26.85 -4.20 -4.79
N GLU A 59 27.30 -3.09 -5.33
CA GLU A 59 26.76 -2.49 -6.55
C GLU A 59 27.86 -2.34 -7.60
N GLU A 60 27.51 -2.52 -8.89
CA GLU A 60 28.38 -2.22 -10.03
C GLU A 60 27.65 -1.31 -10.98
N VAL A 61 28.23 -0.15 -11.26
CA VAL A 61 27.70 0.83 -12.22
C VAL A 61 27.86 0.30 -13.64
N LEU A 62 26.81 0.41 -14.42
CA LEU A 62 26.79 0.08 -15.84
C LEU A 62 26.95 1.38 -16.63
N ILE A 63 28.02 1.44 -17.42
CA ILE A 63 28.37 2.63 -18.19
C ILE A 63 28.08 2.36 -19.67
N SER A 64 27.44 3.32 -20.32
CA SER A 64 27.20 3.35 -21.74
C SER A 64 28.39 3.95 -22.49
N PRO A 65 28.77 3.44 -23.67
CA PRO A 65 29.63 4.14 -24.57
C PRO A 65 28.98 5.46 -25.08
N GLU A 66 29.77 6.33 -25.78
CA GLU A 66 29.32 7.65 -26.21
C GLU A 66 28.02 7.65 -27.05
N GLY A 67 27.73 6.56 -27.77
CA GLY A 67 26.50 6.38 -28.56
C GLY A 67 25.22 6.10 -27.78
N GLY A 68 25.33 5.93 -26.47
CA GLY A 68 24.18 5.62 -25.61
C GLY A 68 23.86 4.12 -25.50
N ALA A 69 22.90 3.81 -24.64
CA ALA A 69 22.41 2.44 -24.43
C ALA A 69 20.89 2.40 -24.27
N SER A 70 20.26 1.41 -24.89
CA SER A 70 18.86 1.07 -24.65
C SER A 70 18.79 -0.11 -23.68
N VAL A 71 18.16 0.11 -22.52
CA VAL A 71 18.04 -0.91 -21.47
C VAL A 71 16.99 -1.95 -21.88
N SER A 72 17.34 -3.24 -21.79
CA SER A 72 16.49 -4.36 -22.19
C SER A 72 15.84 -5.11 -20.99
N VAL A 73 16.14 -4.66 -19.77
CA VAL A 73 15.63 -5.26 -18.53
C VAL A 73 14.78 -4.26 -17.75
N THR A 74 13.80 -4.74 -17.02
CA THR A 74 12.92 -3.90 -16.19
C THR A 74 13.55 -3.57 -14.85
N GLU A 75 13.08 -2.48 -14.24
CA GLU A 75 13.48 -2.06 -12.88
C GLU A 75 13.22 -3.17 -11.86
N GLY A 76 14.19 -3.43 -10.97
CA GLY A 76 14.09 -4.49 -9.96
C GLY A 76 14.23 -5.92 -10.50
N ALA A 77 14.40 -6.11 -11.81
CA ALA A 77 14.51 -7.43 -12.40
C ALA A 77 15.81 -8.14 -12.01
N ARG A 78 15.71 -9.45 -11.76
CA ARG A 78 16.89 -10.29 -11.53
C ARG A 78 17.49 -10.74 -12.85
N VAL A 79 18.77 -10.45 -13.01
CA VAL A 79 19.55 -10.73 -14.23
C VAL A 79 20.51 -11.87 -13.95
N ALA A 80 20.57 -12.86 -14.82
CA ALA A 80 21.55 -13.95 -14.71
C ALA A 80 22.92 -13.50 -15.23
N SER A 81 23.99 -14.14 -14.77
CA SER A 81 25.33 -13.92 -15.32
C SER A 81 25.37 -14.22 -16.81
N GLY A 82 25.99 -13.35 -17.60
CA GLY A 82 26.06 -13.44 -19.06
C GLY A 82 24.83 -12.93 -19.81
N SER A 83 23.74 -12.59 -19.12
CA SER A 83 22.55 -12.04 -19.77
C SER A 83 22.78 -10.61 -20.22
N THR A 84 22.17 -10.23 -21.35
CA THR A 84 22.20 -8.85 -21.85
C THR A 84 21.32 -7.96 -20.98
N VAL A 85 21.89 -6.85 -20.51
CA VAL A 85 21.22 -5.82 -19.72
C VAL A 85 20.79 -4.66 -20.60
N ALA A 86 21.67 -4.28 -21.53
CA ALA A 86 21.40 -3.18 -22.46
C ALA A 86 22.06 -3.47 -23.80
N ILE A 87 21.50 -2.82 -24.82
CA ILE A 87 22.04 -2.77 -26.17
C ILE A 87 22.71 -1.41 -26.35
N THR A 88 23.97 -1.37 -26.76
CA THR A 88 24.73 -0.15 -27.00
C THR A 88 24.76 0.19 -28.48
N TYR A 89 24.90 1.45 -28.79
CA TYR A 89 24.91 2.00 -30.15
C TYR A 89 26.18 2.81 -30.39
N ASN A 90 26.64 2.84 -31.63
CA ASN A 90 27.85 3.55 -31.99
C ASN A 90 27.63 5.06 -32.14
N SER A 91 26.40 5.49 -32.33
CA SER A 91 26.03 6.91 -32.46
C SER A 91 24.67 7.17 -31.79
N GLY A 92 24.43 8.46 -31.43
CA GLY A 92 23.11 8.89 -30.91
C GLY A 92 21.97 8.66 -31.92
N SER A 93 22.24 8.83 -33.22
CA SER A 93 21.24 8.56 -34.26
C SER A 93 20.87 7.07 -34.38
N ASP A 94 21.77 6.17 -34.03
CA ASP A 94 21.46 4.74 -33.98
C ASP A 94 20.60 4.38 -32.76
N LEU A 95 20.82 5.09 -31.65
CA LEU A 95 19.97 4.96 -30.43
C LEU A 95 18.55 5.49 -30.72
N GLU A 96 18.41 6.71 -31.23
CA GLU A 96 17.11 7.30 -31.59
C GLU A 96 16.32 6.37 -32.54
N ARG A 97 17.02 5.82 -33.54
CA ARG A 97 16.42 4.84 -34.47
C ARG A 97 15.96 3.56 -33.78
N ALA A 98 16.71 3.08 -32.79
CA ALA A 98 16.34 1.90 -32.04
C ALA A 98 15.15 2.16 -31.11
N GLU A 99 15.06 3.34 -30.50
CA GLU A 99 13.90 3.77 -29.70
C GLU A 99 12.66 3.88 -30.59
N GLU A 100 12.78 4.47 -31.79
CA GLU A 100 11.69 4.51 -32.77
C GLU A 100 11.22 3.11 -33.20
N ILE A 101 12.16 2.17 -33.43
CA ILE A 101 11.84 0.77 -33.73
C ILE A 101 11.04 0.12 -32.59
N GLN A 102 11.45 0.38 -31.34
CA GLN A 102 10.76 -0.19 -30.17
C GLN A 102 9.37 0.41 -29.99
N GLU A 103 9.21 1.70 -30.15
CA GLU A 103 7.92 2.39 -30.10
C GLU A 103 6.97 1.85 -31.19
N LEU A 104 7.47 1.77 -32.43
CA LEU A 104 6.70 1.18 -33.54
C LEU A 104 6.29 -0.27 -33.28
N ALA A 105 7.18 -1.09 -32.69
CA ALA A 105 6.87 -2.47 -32.36
C ALA A 105 5.71 -2.58 -31.34
N ILE A 106 5.72 -1.74 -30.31
CA ILE A 106 4.65 -1.68 -29.29
C ILE A 106 3.33 -1.23 -29.96
N ARG A 107 3.40 -0.19 -30.81
CA ARG A 107 2.24 0.37 -31.50
C ARG A 107 1.63 -0.62 -32.50
N ILE A 108 2.46 -1.31 -33.29
CA ILE A 108 2.03 -2.37 -34.22
C ILE A 108 1.32 -3.48 -33.42
N ARG A 109 1.91 -3.96 -32.32
CA ARG A 109 1.32 -5.01 -31.50
C ARG A 109 -0.04 -4.60 -30.91
N ALA A 110 -0.17 -3.37 -30.45
CA ALA A 110 -1.44 -2.84 -29.95
C ALA A 110 -2.51 -2.81 -31.05
N LEU A 111 -2.15 -2.35 -32.27
CA LEU A 111 -3.07 -2.32 -33.43
C LEU A 111 -3.43 -3.72 -33.93
N GLU A 112 -2.49 -4.67 -33.89
CA GLU A 112 -2.77 -6.07 -34.24
C GLU A 112 -3.80 -6.66 -33.29
N THR A 113 -3.64 -6.45 -31.97
CA THR A 113 -4.59 -6.89 -30.95
C THR A 113 -5.99 -6.30 -31.17
N VAL A 114 -6.07 -5.00 -31.51
CA VAL A 114 -7.35 -4.33 -31.85
C VAL A 114 -7.95 -4.88 -33.13
N SER A 115 -7.13 -5.17 -34.14
CA SER A 115 -7.60 -5.76 -35.41
C SER A 115 -8.13 -7.17 -35.21
N GLU A 116 -7.45 -7.98 -34.41
CA GLU A 116 -7.93 -9.34 -34.03
C GLU A 116 -9.24 -9.28 -33.25
N ALA A 117 -9.37 -8.35 -32.30
CA ALA A 117 -10.62 -8.15 -31.56
C ALA A 117 -11.77 -7.68 -32.46
N LYS A 118 -11.50 -6.83 -33.45
CA LYS A 118 -12.49 -6.39 -34.44
C LYS A 118 -12.94 -7.55 -35.34
N SER A 119 -12.02 -8.38 -35.80
CA SER A 119 -12.31 -9.59 -36.59
C SER A 119 -13.15 -10.59 -35.78
N ALA A 120 -12.83 -10.78 -34.50
CA ALA A 120 -13.63 -11.61 -33.60
C ALA A 120 -15.03 -11.02 -33.36
N ALA A 121 -15.16 -9.67 -33.27
CA ALA A 121 -16.46 -9.00 -33.14
C ALA A 121 -17.34 -9.17 -34.38
N ASP A 122 -16.74 -9.13 -35.57
CA ASP A 122 -17.47 -9.36 -36.83
C ASP A 122 -17.93 -10.82 -36.94
N ALA A 123 -17.11 -11.80 -36.55
CA ALA A 123 -17.47 -13.20 -36.46
C ALA A 123 -18.61 -13.44 -35.44
N ALA A 124 -18.58 -12.78 -34.31
CA ALA A 124 -19.66 -12.88 -33.32
C ALA A 124 -20.98 -12.27 -33.79
N ARG A 125 -20.93 -11.17 -34.56
CA ARG A 125 -22.13 -10.62 -35.21
C ARG A 125 -22.76 -11.61 -36.16
N GLU A 126 -21.94 -12.34 -36.92
CA GLU A 126 -22.39 -13.37 -37.82
C GLU A 126 -23.07 -14.52 -37.05
N SER A 127 -22.46 -14.96 -35.93
CA SER A 127 -23.04 -16.00 -35.05
C SER A 127 -24.37 -15.55 -34.42
N VAL A 128 -24.50 -14.28 -34.01
CA VAL A 128 -25.75 -13.71 -33.48
C VAL A 128 -26.84 -13.66 -34.58
N MET A 129 -26.48 -13.32 -35.81
CA MET A 129 -27.42 -13.35 -36.96
C MET A 129 -27.87 -14.79 -37.27
N GLU A 130 -26.96 -15.75 -37.19
CA GLU A 130 -27.25 -17.17 -37.40
C GLU A 130 -28.16 -17.72 -36.30
N LEU A 131 -27.91 -17.31 -35.03
CA LEU A 131 -28.81 -17.61 -33.91
C LEU A 131 -30.24 -17.06 -34.15
N SER A 132 -30.31 -15.79 -34.58
CA SER A 132 -31.58 -15.14 -34.85
C SER A 132 -32.34 -15.85 -35.98
N ARG A 133 -31.64 -16.35 -36.99
CA ARG A 133 -32.21 -17.15 -38.11
C ARG A 133 -32.68 -18.50 -37.61
N ALA A 134 -31.87 -19.25 -36.84
CA ALA A 134 -32.24 -20.55 -36.28
C ALA A 134 -33.48 -20.47 -35.37
N ILE A 135 -33.61 -19.41 -34.59
CA ILE A 135 -34.80 -19.12 -33.77
C ILE A 135 -36.04 -18.87 -34.68
N ALA A 136 -35.88 -18.10 -35.74
CA ALA A 136 -36.98 -17.78 -36.67
C ALA A 136 -37.46 -19.03 -37.45
N GLU A 137 -36.56 -19.92 -37.81
CA GLU A 137 -36.81 -21.18 -38.52
C GLU A 137 -37.21 -22.33 -37.59
N ARG A 138 -37.19 -22.11 -36.24
CA ARG A 138 -37.48 -23.10 -35.19
C ARG A 138 -36.55 -24.33 -35.24
N ASP A 139 -35.33 -24.16 -35.70
CA ASP A 139 -34.29 -25.18 -35.65
C ASP A 139 -33.56 -25.15 -34.30
N PHE A 140 -33.99 -26.00 -33.37
CA PHE A 140 -33.45 -26.08 -32.03
C PHE A 140 -32.21 -26.97 -31.92
N THR A 141 -31.79 -27.66 -33.01
CA THR A 141 -30.62 -28.54 -32.97
C THR A 141 -29.29 -27.80 -33.06
N SER A 142 -29.26 -26.64 -33.71
CA SER A 142 -28.08 -25.77 -33.82
C SER A 142 -27.96 -24.73 -32.71
N LEU A 143 -28.99 -24.57 -31.88
CA LEU A 143 -29.12 -23.49 -30.90
C LEU A 143 -28.06 -23.56 -29.76
N GLU A 144 -27.66 -24.78 -29.37
CA GLU A 144 -26.74 -25.01 -28.23
C GLU A 144 -25.29 -24.74 -28.61
N SER A 145 -24.87 -25.01 -29.85
CA SER A 145 -23.52 -24.68 -30.33
C SER A 145 -23.33 -23.18 -30.54
N VAL A 146 -24.31 -22.50 -31.09
CA VAL A 146 -24.25 -21.03 -31.32
C VAL A 146 -24.32 -20.24 -30.00
N LYS A 147 -25.03 -20.75 -28.98
CA LYS A 147 -25.04 -20.16 -27.64
C LYS A 147 -23.66 -20.18 -26.99
N LEU A 148 -22.94 -21.30 -27.10
CA LEU A 148 -21.57 -21.43 -26.55
C LEU A 148 -20.60 -20.47 -27.23
N ASP A 149 -20.71 -20.22 -28.52
CA ASP A 149 -19.89 -19.28 -29.27
C ASP A 149 -20.14 -17.83 -28.84
N VAL A 150 -21.40 -17.45 -28.59
CA VAL A 150 -21.77 -16.12 -28.08
C VAL A 150 -21.33 -15.91 -26.64
N GLU A 151 -21.43 -16.92 -25.77
CA GLU A 151 -20.94 -16.83 -24.36
C GLU A 151 -19.42 -16.70 -24.28
N ASN A 152 -18.66 -17.43 -25.08
CA ASN A 152 -17.19 -17.32 -25.15
C ASN A 152 -16.77 -15.94 -25.66
N PHE A 153 -17.48 -15.35 -26.58
CA PHE A 153 -17.22 -14.01 -27.09
C PHE A 153 -17.50 -12.92 -26.03
N ALA A 154 -18.62 -13.03 -25.31
CA ALA A 154 -18.98 -12.03 -24.27
C ALA A 154 -17.93 -11.93 -23.14
N LEU A 155 -17.22 -13.03 -22.86
CA LEU A 155 -16.15 -13.07 -21.87
C LEU A 155 -14.84 -12.41 -22.36
N GLN A 156 -14.60 -12.37 -23.68
CA GLN A 156 -13.37 -11.81 -24.27
C GLN A 156 -13.43 -10.30 -24.56
N THR A 157 -14.63 -9.71 -24.70
CA THR A 157 -14.79 -8.32 -25.19
C THR A 157 -14.94 -7.24 -24.09
N GLY A 158 -14.83 -7.59 -22.82
CA GLY A 158 -15.09 -6.66 -21.70
C GLY A 158 -14.13 -5.47 -21.56
N GLU A 159 -13.00 -5.38 -22.27
CA GLU A 159 -11.93 -4.42 -21.95
C GLU A 159 -11.36 -3.58 -23.11
N LEU A 160 -11.82 -3.69 -24.34
CA LEU A 160 -11.15 -3.10 -25.49
C LEU A 160 -12.01 -2.13 -26.32
N ALA A 161 -12.57 -1.11 -25.69
CA ALA A 161 -13.20 -0.03 -26.43
C ALA A 161 -12.64 1.34 -26.00
N SER A 162 -11.48 1.76 -26.55
CA SER A 162 -11.21 3.18 -26.80
C SER A 162 -10.01 3.40 -27.74
N ASN A 163 -10.35 3.78 -28.99
CA ASN A 163 -9.74 4.80 -29.85
C ASN A 163 -8.21 4.89 -30.02
N GLU A 164 -7.74 4.69 -31.26
CA GLU A 164 -7.44 5.77 -32.19
C GLU A 164 -7.21 5.18 -33.59
N ALA A 165 -8.24 5.23 -34.39
CA ALA A 165 -8.17 4.87 -35.81
C ALA A 165 -7.56 6.08 -36.57
N GLY A 166 -6.33 5.95 -37.06
CA GLY A 166 -5.71 6.99 -37.87
C GLY A 166 -4.47 6.56 -38.63
N GLU A 167 -3.76 5.55 -38.19
CA GLU A 167 -2.56 5.08 -38.89
C GLU A 167 -2.79 3.68 -39.48
N ASP A 168 -2.42 3.55 -40.76
CA ASP A 168 -2.50 2.27 -41.48
C ASP A 168 -1.42 1.31 -40.93
N LEU A 169 -1.85 0.16 -40.38
CA LEU A 169 -0.98 -0.87 -39.83
C LEU A 169 0.12 -1.30 -40.81
N GLU A 170 -0.20 -1.37 -42.11
CA GLU A 170 0.76 -1.73 -43.14
C GLU A 170 1.85 -0.65 -43.32
N SER A 171 1.50 0.62 -43.24
CA SER A 171 2.48 1.71 -43.32
C SER A 171 3.44 1.70 -42.12
N LEU A 172 2.94 1.39 -40.92
CA LEU A 172 3.76 1.24 -39.73
C LEU A 172 4.71 0.03 -39.83
N LYS A 173 4.23 -1.09 -40.32
CA LYS A 173 5.07 -2.28 -40.59
C LYS A 173 6.17 -2.00 -41.60
N LEU A 174 5.85 -1.32 -42.70
CA LEU A 174 6.86 -0.92 -43.70
C LEU A 174 7.91 0.00 -43.10
N ARG A 175 7.50 0.98 -42.28
CA ARG A 175 8.43 1.89 -41.59
C ARG A 175 9.31 1.13 -40.60
N TYR A 176 8.73 0.22 -39.79
CA TYR A 176 9.44 -0.65 -38.88
C TYR A 176 10.54 -1.47 -39.58
N GLU A 177 10.19 -2.15 -40.69
CA GLU A 177 11.16 -2.96 -41.45
C GLU A 177 12.25 -2.08 -42.12
N SER A 178 11.92 -0.89 -42.60
CA SER A 178 12.91 0.03 -43.18
C SER A 178 13.94 0.50 -42.13
N LEU A 179 13.48 0.84 -40.92
CA LEU A 179 14.36 1.24 -39.82
C LEU A 179 15.19 0.08 -39.31
N ARG A 180 14.60 -1.12 -39.23
CA ARG A 180 15.28 -2.33 -38.80
C ARG A 180 16.44 -2.74 -39.73
N THR A 181 16.27 -2.58 -41.02
CA THR A 181 17.32 -2.87 -42.01
C THR A 181 18.44 -1.82 -42.01
N ALA A 182 18.13 -0.57 -41.64
CA ALA A 182 19.09 0.51 -41.52
C ALA A 182 19.80 0.57 -40.15
N ALA A 183 19.49 -0.34 -39.22
CA ALA A 183 20.07 -0.33 -37.87
C ALA A 183 21.59 -0.56 -37.92
N GLY A 184 22.34 0.40 -37.33
CA GLY A 184 23.81 0.40 -37.26
C GLY A 184 24.39 -0.64 -36.31
N GLY A 185 25.71 -0.62 -36.14
CA GLY A 185 26.42 -1.58 -35.26
C GLY A 185 25.90 -1.54 -33.83
N ARG A 186 25.65 -2.74 -33.27
CA ARG A 186 25.15 -2.96 -31.92
C ARG A 186 26.21 -3.62 -31.07
N GLY A 187 26.43 -3.10 -29.88
CA GLY A 187 27.15 -3.75 -28.80
C GLY A 187 26.15 -4.25 -27.73
N PHE A 188 26.64 -5.05 -26.81
CA PHE A 188 25.83 -5.58 -25.71
C PHE A 188 26.56 -5.35 -24.39
N VAL A 189 25.85 -4.80 -23.42
CA VAL A 189 26.29 -4.80 -22.02
C VAL A 189 25.70 -6.02 -21.35
N THR A 190 26.58 -6.93 -20.92
CA THR A 190 26.18 -8.18 -20.26
C THR A 190 26.51 -8.13 -18.78
N ALA A 191 25.67 -8.75 -17.97
CA ALA A 191 25.92 -8.89 -16.53
C ALA A 191 27.10 -9.82 -16.27
N LYS A 192 28.15 -9.33 -15.62
CA LYS A 192 29.32 -10.16 -15.24
C LYS A 192 28.95 -11.23 -14.23
N LYS A 193 28.04 -10.91 -13.30
CA LYS A 193 27.52 -11.79 -12.26
C LYS A 193 26.00 -11.64 -12.22
N ALA A 194 25.32 -12.65 -11.65
CA ALA A 194 23.90 -12.54 -11.40
C ALA A 194 23.61 -11.42 -10.37
N GLY A 195 22.65 -10.56 -10.65
CA GLY A 195 22.31 -9.41 -9.82
C GLY A 195 20.91 -8.91 -10.07
N THR A 196 20.51 -7.87 -9.34
CA THR A 196 19.24 -7.14 -9.53
C THR A 196 19.55 -5.82 -10.22
N PHE A 197 18.85 -5.51 -11.30
CA PHE A 197 19.06 -4.28 -12.06
C PHE A 197 18.25 -3.12 -11.46
N THR A 198 18.86 -1.94 -11.47
CA THR A 198 18.16 -0.65 -11.26
C THR A 198 18.75 0.41 -12.19
N SER A 199 17.88 1.25 -12.73
CA SER A 199 18.30 2.40 -13.57
C SER A 199 18.83 3.58 -12.73
N ARG A 200 18.61 3.56 -11.40
CA ARG A 200 18.98 4.66 -10.49
C ARG A 200 20.42 4.51 -10.02
N VAL A 201 21.26 5.45 -10.42
CA VAL A 201 22.65 5.61 -9.98
C VAL A 201 22.73 6.86 -9.12
N ASP A 202 23.27 6.73 -7.91
CA ASP A 202 23.28 7.79 -6.91
C ASP A 202 24.69 8.30 -6.55
N GLY A 203 25.73 7.63 -7.04
CA GLY A 203 27.14 7.99 -6.82
C GLY A 203 27.74 7.47 -5.52
N PHE A 204 27.01 6.62 -4.79
CA PHE A 204 27.49 5.93 -3.59
C PHE A 204 27.75 4.42 -3.84
N GLU A 205 27.85 4.01 -5.09
CA GLU A 205 27.99 2.61 -5.50
C GLU A 205 29.33 1.97 -5.08
N GLU A 206 30.32 2.80 -4.72
CA GLU A 206 31.60 2.33 -4.17
C GLU A 206 31.48 1.87 -2.71
N ILE A 207 30.40 2.26 -2.00
CA ILE A 207 30.15 1.83 -0.64
C ILE A 207 29.60 0.41 -0.69
N SER A 208 30.46 -0.56 -0.38
CA SER A 208 30.12 -1.98 -0.38
C SER A 208 29.61 -2.46 0.99
N THR A 209 29.08 -3.67 1.01
CA THR A 209 28.66 -4.31 2.27
C THR A 209 29.81 -4.45 3.27
N ALA A 210 31.05 -4.61 2.81
CA ALA A 210 32.23 -4.65 3.66
C ALA A 210 32.49 -3.32 4.41
N SER A 211 32.05 -2.18 3.85
CA SER A 211 32.21 -0.86 4.47
C SER A 211 31.38 -0.69 5.74
N VAL A 212 30.37 -1.53 5.94
CA VAL A 212 29.43 -1.45 7.07
C VAL A 212 29.51 -2.66 8.00
N GLU A 213 30.52 -3.51 7.82
CA GLU A 213 30.79 -4.61 8.72
C GLU A 213 31.38 -4.10 10.06
N GLY A 214 30.92 -4.71 11.15
CA GLY A 214 31.42 -4.37 12.49
C GLY A 214 30.60 -3.30 13.22
N LYS A 215 31.19 -2.68 14.23
CA LYS A 215 30.55 -1.66 15.08
C LYS A 215 30.93 -0.28 14.59
N LEU A 216 30.06 0.33 13.80
CA LEU A 216 30.23 1.68 13.30
C LEU A 216 29.95 2.71 14.42
N ARG A 217 30.62 3.86 14.34
CA ARG A 217 30.28 5.05 15.10
C ARG A 217 29.33 5.94 14.26
N PRO A 218 28.56 6.83 14.88
CA PRO A 218 27.77 7.81 14.13
C PRO A 218 28.59 8.61 13.12
N GLU A 219 29.83 8.98 13.46
CA GLU A 219 30.79 9.71 12.62
C GLU A 219 31.18 8.90 11.36
N ASP A 220 31.31 7.57 11.49
CA ASP A 220 31.67 6.69 10.37
C ASP A 220 30.53 6.68 9.35
N VAL A 221 29.28 6.70 9.79
CA VAL A 221 28.10 6.77 8.91
C VAL A 221 28.06 8.12 8.19
N GLU A 222 28.35 9.21 8.90
CA GLU A 222 28.43 10.54 8.28
C GLU A 222 29.58 10.63 7.28
N ALA A 223 30.73 10.03 7.60
CA ALA A 223 31.88 10.00 6.68
C ALA A 223 31.56 9.21 5.38
N LEU A 224 30.78 8.13 5.47
CA LEU A 224 30.38 7.34 4.30
C LEU A 224 29.37 8.08 3.42
N PHE A 225 28.37 8.75 3.99
CA PHE A 225 27.21 9.29 3.27
C PHE A 225 27.10 10.82 3.26
N GLY A 226 27.83 11.54 4.12
CA GLY A 226 27.78 12.99 4.20
C GLY A 226 28.50 13.75 3.06
N GLY A 227 29.23 13.01 2.21
CA GLY A 227 29.95 13.57 1.07
C GLY A 227 29.02 13.84 -0.13
N LYS A 228 29.54 14.59 -1.12
CA LYS A 228 28.87 14.72 -2.42
C LYS A 228 29.10 13.48 -3.24
N ALA A 229 28.01 12.81 -3.58
CA ALA A 229 28.02 11.71 -4.53
C ALA A 229 28.46 12.17 -5.92
N ALA A 230 29.33 11.42 -6.56
CA ALA A 230 29.76 11.65 -7.92
C ALA A 230 29.22 10.53 -8.83
N VAL A 231 28.16 10.86 -9.57
CA VAL A 231 27.63 9.91 -10.56
C VAL A 231 28.59 9.82 -11.74
N SER A 232 28.96 8.59 -12.12
CA SER A 232 29.83 8.34 -13.26
C SER A 232 29.20 8.82 -14.56
N SER A 233 29.96 9.54 -15.39
CA SER A 233 29.48 9.98 -16.70
C SER A 233 29.13 8.79 -17.58
N GLY A 234 27.95 8.86 -18.24
CA GLY A 234 27.45 7.77 -19.09
C GLY A 234 26.85 6.58 -18.31
N ALA A 235 26.70 6.68 -17.00
CA ALA A 235 26.00 5.67 -16.22
C ALA A 235 24.51 5.63 -16.62
N PHE A 236 24.02 4.42 -16.97
CA PHE A 236 22.61 4.20 -17.35
C PHE A 236 21.86 3.30 -16.35
N GLY A 237 22.57 2.76 -15.39
CA GLY A 237 22.03 1.89 -14.34
C GLY A 237 23.13 1.21 -13.55
N LYS A 238 22.73 0.34 -12.64
CA LYS A 238 23.63 -0.47 -11.84
C LYS A 238 23.07 -1.87 -11.61
N LEU A 239 23.96 -2.82 -11.33
CA LEU A 239 23.63 -4.16 -10.88
C LEU A 239 23.96 -4.30 -9.39
N ILE A 240 23.00 -4.77 -8.64
CA ILE A 240 23.14 -5.09 -7.22
C ILE A 240 23.42 -6.59 -7.10
N TYR A 241 24.59 -6.95 -6.55
CA TYR A 241 25.01 -8.32 -6.42
C TYR A 241 24.56 -8.97 -5.11
N GLY A 242 24.38 -10.27 -5.13
CA GLY A 242 23.89 -11.02 -3.99
C GLY A 242 22.40 -10.86 -3.75
N ILE A 243 21.99 -11.19 -2.52
CA ILE A 243 20.59 -11.11 -2.06
C ILE A 243 20.48 -10.35 -0.73
N ARG A 244 21.61 -10.17 -0.04
CA ARG A 244 21.64 -9.48 1.25
C ARG A 244 21.89 -8.00 1.03
N TRP A 245 21.17 -7.18 1.75
CA TRP A 245 21.35 -5.74 1.82
C TRP A 245 21.30 -5.28 3.27
N TYR A 246 21.88 -4.14 3.54
CA TYR A 246 21.98 -3.57 4.86
C TYR A 246 21.22 -2.23 4.92
N TYR A 247 20.69 -1.95 6.08
CA TYR A 247 20.14 -0.64 6.43
C TYR A 247 20.98 -0.10 7.59
N VAL A 248 21.64 1.02 7.34
CA VAL A 248 22.52 1.68 8.30
C VAL A 248 21.87 2.98 8.74
N THR A 249 21.68 3.13 10.03
CA THR A 249 21.05 4.33 10.61
C THR A 249 21.72 4.76 11.89
N VAL A 250 21.50 6.02 12.27
CA VAL A 250 21.91 6.59 13.55
C VAL A 250 20.66 6.93 14.36
N MET A 251 20.59 6.45 15.59
CA MET A 251 19.48 6.68 16.50
C MET A 251 19.95 7.01 17.90
N ASP A 252 19.05 7.53 18.73
CA ASP A 252 19.37 7.83 20.13
C ASP A 252 19.74 6.54 20.89
N SER A 253 20.73 6.62 21.79
CA SER A 253 21.28 5.49 22.54
C SER A 253 20.23 4.76 23.37
N SER A 254 19.21 5.47 23.86
CA SER A 254 18.07 4.90 24.60
C SER A 254 17.29 3.87 23.78
N TRP A 255 17.12 4.10 22.48
CA TRP A 255 16.47 3.15 21.57
C TRP A 255 17.44 2.07 21.09
N ALA A 256 18.68 2.46 20.77
CA ALA A 256 19.69 1.51 20.32
C ALA A 256 19.98 0.42 21.36
N THR A 257 19.97 0.78 22.65
CA THR A 257 20.17 -0.18 23.74
C THR A 257 19.11 -1.29 23.76
N LEU A 258 17.87 -1.00 23.35
CA LEU A 258 16.80 -2.02 23.24
C LEU A 258 17.05 -3.06 22.17
N LEU A 259 17.98 -2.83 21.24
CA LEU A 259 18.37 -3.75 20.19
C LEU A 259 19.45 -4.73 20.61
N ILE A 260 20.16 -4.43 21.72
CA ILE A 260 21.25 -5.28 22.22
C ILE A 260 20.66 -6.64 22.64
N GLY A 261 21.17 -7.70 22.04
CA GLY A 261 20.71 -9.08 22.27
C GLY A 261 19.46 -9.49 21.48
N ARG A 262 18.85 -8.58 20.71
CA ARG A 262 17.80 -8.96 19.75
C ARG A 262 18.41 -9.52 18.47
N THR A 263 17.81 -10.59 17.95
CA THR A 263 18.25 -11.19 16.69
C THR A 263 17.68 -10.43 15.49
N ALA A 264 16.43 -10.01 15.58
CA ALA A 264 15.73 -9.32 14.50
C ALA A 264 14.67 -8.36 15.04
N VAL A 265 14.29 -7.40 14.21
CA VAL A 265 13.19 -6.46 14.42
C VAL A 265 12.45 -6.22 13.11
N ASP A 266 11.20 -5.81 13.21
CA ASP A 266 10.44 -5.34 12.06
C ASP A 266 10.69 -3.85 11.85
N ILE A 267 10.99 -3.48 10.61
CA ILE A 267 11.15 -2.07 10.20
C ILE A 267 10.12 -1.78 9.13
N ASP A 268 9.27 -0.80 9.40
CA ASP A 268 8.26 -0.32 8.46
C ASP A 268 8.82 0.85 7.64
N PHE A 269 9.01 0.62 6.35
CA PHE A 269 9.53 1.61 5.41
C PHE A 269 8.43 2.35 4.64
N SER A 270 7.19 2.31 5.10
CA SER A 270 6.02 2.85 4.37
C SER A 270 6.14 4.32 3.94
N LYS A 271 7.08 5.08 4.52
CA LYS A 271 7.40 6.44 4.09
C LYS A 271 8.28 6.52 2.84
N THR A 272 9.00 5.44 2.52
CA THR A 272 9.96 5.40 1.42
C THR A 272 9.53 4.40 0.36
N TYR A 273 9.13 3.22 0.80
CA TYR A 273 8.52 2.19 -0.02
C TYR A 273 7.43 1.50 0.81
N ASN A 274 6.37 1.01 0.18
CA ASN A 274 5.22 0.50 0.91
C ASN A 274 5.47 -0.93 1.45
N GLY A 275 5.94 -1.05 2.69
CA GLY A 275 6.04 -2.34 3.34
C GLY A 275 6.95 -2.42 4.56
N THR A 276 6.67 -3.43 5.38
CA THR A 276 7.46 -3.82 6.54
C THR A 276 8.43 -4.93 6.16
N VAL A 277 9.68 -4.81 6.63
CA VAL A 277 10.73 -5.81 6.43
C VAL A 277 11.23 -6.26 7.79
N THR A 278 11.24 -7.57 8.02
CA THR A 278 11.98 -8.15 9.15
C THR A 278 13.47 -8.11 8.83
N MET A 279 14.24 -7.38 9.64
CA MET A 279 15.68 -7.23 9.49
C MET A 279 16.42 -7.78 10.70
N ASN A 280 17.54 -8.45 10.44
CA ASN A 280 18.44 -8.90 11.50
C ASN A 280 19.21 -7.70 12.07
N VAL A 281 19.44 -7.70 13.36
CA VAL A 281 20.33 -6.72 14.03
C VAL A 281 21.77 -7.24 13.93
N GLU A 282 22.56 -6.68 13.02
CA GLU A 282 23.93 -7.10 12.81
C GLU A 282 24.87 -6.50 13.85
N SER A 283 24.75 -5.20 14.10
CA SER A 283 25.57 -4.53 15.11
C SER A 283 24.89 -3.29 15.67
N VAL A 284 25.18 -3.01 16.93
CA VAL A 284 24.93 -1.74 17.61
C VAL A 284 26.30 -1.17 17.97
N GLY A 285 26.61 -0.02 17.42
CA GLY A 285 27.88 0.68 17.64
C GLY A 285 28.00 1.32 19.02
N PRO A 286 29.17 1.86 19.34
CA PRO A 286 29.36 2.59 20.58
C PRO A 286 28.56 3.90 20.59
N GLU A 287 28.17 4.31 21.79
CA GLU A 287 27.53 5.59 22.00
C GLU A 287 28.53 6.75 21.83
N VAL A 288 28.13 7.73 21.03
CA VAL A 288 28.84 9.00 20.86
C VAL A 288 27.79 10.12 20.90
N ASP A 289 27.94 11.05 21.79
CA ASP A 289 27.00 12.19 21.95
C ASP A 289 25.52 11.78 22.09
N GLY A 290 25.25 10.69 22.83
CA GLY A 290 23.90 10.19 23.06
C GLY A 290 23.31 9.42 21.89
N LYS A 291 24.07 9.12 20.82
CA LYS A 291 23.66 8.42 19.62
C LYS A 291 24.49 7.18 19.36
N CYS A 292 23.90 6.20 18.72
CA CYS A 292 24.55 4.98 18.25
C CYS A 292 24.24 4.77 16.77
N ALA A 293 25.24 4.31 16.02
CA ALA A 293 25.02 3.76 14.70
C ALA A 293 24.54 2.30 14.82
N VAL A 294 23.53 1.95 14.06
CA VAL A 294 22.96 0.59 14.05
C VAL A 294 22.95 0.07 12.63
N VAL A 295 23.36 -1.17 12.48
CA VAL A 295 23.38 -1.88 11.19
C VAL A 295 22.39 -3.02 11.24
N PHE A 296 21.45 -3.00 10.31
CA PHE A 296 20.49 -4.06 10.10
C PHE A 296 20.76 -4.75 8.76
N SER A 297 20.36 -6.02 8.61
CA SER A 297 20.43 -6.71 7.33
C SER A 297 19.14 -7.46 7.00
N SER A 298 18.87 -7.63 5.71
CA SER A 298 17.81 -8.49 5.22
C SER A 298 18.15 -9.10 3.86
N THR A 299 17.50 -10.22 3.55
CA THR A 299 17.50 -10.83 2.22
C THR A 299 16.17 -10.68 1.49
N ARG A 300 15.22 -9.98 2.13
CA ARG A 300 13.86 -9.76 1.60
C ARG A 300 13.77 -8.39 0.95
N LYS A 301 12.89 -8.27 -0.01
CA LYS A 301 12.50 -6.98 -0.61
C LYS A 301 13.63 -6.21 -1.32
N LEU A 302 14.70 -6.91 -1.75
CA LEU A 302 15.80 -6.27 -2.45
C LEU A 302 15.36 -5.62 -3.77
N SER A 303 14.51 -6.29 -4.55
CA SER A 303 14.03 -5.78 -5.84
C SER A 303 13.23 -4.49 -5.69
N GLU A 304 12.38 -4.43 -4.67
CA GLU A 304 11.51 -3.28 -4.38
C GLU A 304 12.30 -2.07 -3.85
N THR A 305 13.41 -2.33 -3.15
CA THR A 305 14.27 -1.28 -2.59
C THR A 305 15.47 -0.93 -3.47
N ALA A 306 15.66 -1.61 -4.62
CA ALA A 306 16.85 -1.52 -5.45
C ALA A 306 17.20 -0.08 -5.87
N GLY A 307 16.21 0.73 -6.20
CA GLY A 307 16.38 2.12 -6.65
C GLY A 307 16.45 3.17 -5.53
N VAL A 308 16.46 2.76 -4.25
CA VAL A 308 16.39 3.70 -3.11
C VAL A 308 17.62 3.57 -2.23
N ARG A 309 18.30 4.69 -1.94
CA ARG A 309 19.43 4.75 -1.01
C ARG A 309 19.00 5.30 0.35
N ASP A 310 18.42 6.50 0.35
CA ASP A 310 17.93 7.14 1.58
C ASP A 310 16.58 6.55 1.95
N MET A 311 16.49 5.97 3.13
CA MET A 311 15.29 5.30 3.60
C MET A 311 14.90 5.81 4.98
N THR A 312 13.62 6.19 5.13
CA THR A 312 13.04 6.44 6.43
C THR A 312 12.30 5.18 6.88
N GLY A 313 12.72 4.62 7.99
CA GLY A 313 12.14 3.41 8.58
C GLY A 313 11.64 3.66 9.99
N GLU A 314 10.52 3.05 10.33
CA GLU A 314 10.01 2.94 11.70
C GLU A 314 10.45 1.59 12.28
N VAL A 315 11.42 1.62 13.20
CA VAL A 315 11.91 0.43 13.90
C VAL A 315 10.92 0.06 14.99
N ILE A 316 10.31 -1.11 14.90
CA ILE A 316 9.22 -1.56 15.77
C ILE A 316 9.80 -2.52 16.83
N PHE A 317 9.80 -2.10 18.09
CA PHE A 317 10.29 -2.91 19.21
C PHE A 317 9.21 -3.83 19.75
N GLU A 318 8.01 -3.32 19.87
CA GLU A 318 6.84 -4.03 20.39
C GLU A 318 5.61 -3.60 19.59
N SER A 319 4.76 -4.54 19.29
CA SER A 319 3.48 -4.29 18.65
C SER A 319 2.43 -5.16 19.30
N ALA A 320 1.35 -4.56 19.74
CA ALA A 320 0.18 -5.25 20.23
C ALA A 320 -1.04 -4.80 19.42
N SER A 321 -1.90 -5.73 19.08
CA SER A 321 -3.15 -5.47 18.38
C SER A 321 -4.33 -5.89 19.25
N GLY A 322 -5.40 -5.11 19.21
CA GLY A 322 -6.60 -5.34 19.97
C GLY A 322 -7.76 -4.53 19.44
N ILE A 323 -8.75 -4.33 20.28
CA ILE A 323 -9.95 -3.56 19.99
C ILE A 323 -9.87 -2.20 20.69
N ARG A 324 -10.19 -1.15 19.98
CA ARG A 324 -10.29 0.21 20.49
C ARG A 324 -11.61 0.39 21.26
N ALA A 325 -11.52 0.72 22.53
CA ALA A 325 -12.63 1.04 23.40
C ALA A 325 -12.45 2.43 24.03
N PRO A 326 -13.45 3.34 23.97
CA PRO A 326 -13.37 4.60 24.70
C PRO A 326 -13.21 4.36 26.21
N ARG A 327 -12.42 5.19 26.90
CA ARG A 327 -12.21 5.08 28.35
C ARG A 327 -13.53 5.13 29.11
N GLU A 328 -14.49 5.94 28.66
CA GLU A 328 -15.82 6.12 29.27
C GLU A 328 -16.70 4.86 29.18
N ALA A 329 -16.37 3.92 28.27
CA ALA A 329 -17.11 2.68 28.07
C ALA A 329 -16.58 1.52 28.93
N VAL A 330 -15.45 1.72 29.61
CA VAL A 330 -14.81 0.70 30.45
C VAL A 330 -15.18 0.91 31.90
N HIS A 331 -15.76 -0.10 32.51
CA HIS A 331 -16.28 -0.10 33.88
C HIS A 331 -15.60 -1.19 34.72
N LEU A 332 -15.78 -1.13 36.02
CA LEU A 332 -15.43 -2.22 36.95
C LEU A 332 -16.73 -2.86 37.45
N ASP A 333 -16.76 -4.19 37.43
CA ASP A 333 -17.86 -4.94 38.05
C ASP A 333 -17.75 -4.98 39.58
N GLU A 334 -18.71 -5.66 40.26
CA GLU A 334 -18.72 -5.81 41.72
C GLU A 334 -17.53 -6.60 42.25
N ASP A 335 -16.95 -7.48 41.44
CA ASP A 335 -15.78 -8.29 41.76
C ASP A 335 -14.45 -7.55 41.53
N GLY A 336 -14.52 -6.35 40.89
CA GLY A 336 -13.36 -5.53 40.51
C GLY A 336 -12.75 -5.91 39.16
N ASP A 337 -13.42 -6.72 38.36
CA ASP A 337 -13.00 -7.07 37.03
C ASP A 337 -13.38 -5.95 36.03
N THR A 338 -12.52 -5.75 35.03
CA THR A 338 -12.78 -4.77 33.97
C THR A 338 -13.79 -5.31 32.97
N ILE A 339 -14.86 -4.55 32.75
CA ILE A 339 -15.95 -4.91 31.84
C ILE A 339 -16.25 -3.80 30.85
N VAL A 340 -16.82 -4.16 29.70
CA VAL A 340 -17.50 -3.27 28.77
C VAL A 340 -18.91 -3.78 28.52
N TYR A 341 -19.83 -2.86 28.23
CA TYR A 341 -21.19 -3.25 27.85
C TYR A 341 -21.32 -3.22 26.32
N LEU A 342 -21.76 -4.34 25.75
CA LEU A 342 -22.08 -4.47 24.33
C LEU A 342 -23.58 -4.34 24.11
N LEU A 343 -23.97 -3.68 23.04
CA LEU A 343 -25.36 -3.67 22.59
C LEU A 343 -25.62 -4.93 21.75
N VAL A 344 -26.40 -5.85 22.32
CA VAL A 344 -26.81 -7.07 21.63
C VAL A 344 -28.33 -7.07 21.48
N GLY A 345 -28.81 -6.83 20.27
CA GLY A 345 -30.23 -6.55 20.04
C GLY A 345 -30.63 -5.22 20.70
N MET A 346 -31.43 -5.29 21.77
CA MET A 346 -31.82 -4.13 22.57
C MET A 346 -31.43 -4.30 24.06
N GLN A 347 -30.43 -5.12 24.34
CA GLN A 347 -29.96 -5.38 25.70
C GLN A 347 -28.48 -5.03 25.85
N ALA A 348 -28.12 -4.51 27.01
CA ALA A 348 -26.75 -4.34 27.43
C ALA A 348 -26.22 -5.70 27.90
N LYS A 349 -25.14 -6.19 27.30
CA LYS A 349 -24.42 -7.40 27.71
C LYS A 349 -23.08 -7.02 28.29
N ALA A 350 -22.84 -7.30 29.56
CA ALA A 350 -21.55 -7.13 30.20
C ALA A 350 -20.55 -8.18 29.68
N VAL A 351 -19.37 -7.73 29.26
CA VAL A 351 -18.31 -8.63 28.80
C VAL A 351 -17.00 -8.26 29.52
N LYS A 352 -16.39 -9.25 30.18
CA LYS A 352 -15.06 -9.07 30.80
C LYS A 352 -13.99 -8.89 29.73
N VAL A 353 -13.12 -7.91 29.94
CA VAL A 353 -12.08 -7.55 28.99
C VAL A 353 -10.74 -7.36 29.70
N ASN A 354 -9.66 -7.67 28.98
CA ASN A 354 -8.31 -7.38 29.42
C ASN A 354 -7.79 -6.13 28.68
N ILE A 355 -7.29 -5.15 29.43
CA ILE A 355 -6.63 -3.96 28.85
C ILE A 355 -5.19 -4.33 28.48
N LEU A 356 -4.84 -4.23 27.21
CA LEU A 356 -3.50 -4.47 26.67
C LEU A 356 -2.64 -3.21 26.66
N GLY A 357 -3.27 -2.02 26.63
CA GLY A 357 -2.60 -0.75 26.60
C GLY A 357 -3.58 0.43 26.50
N GLU A 358 -3.02 1.64 26.45
CA GLU A 358 -3.82 2.87 26.35
C GLU A 358 -3.18 3.87 25.39
N GLU A 359 -4.01 4.63 24.69
CA GLU A 359 -3.60 5.76 23.83
C GLU A 359 -4.66 6.86 23.85
N GLY A 360 -4.29 8.01 24.38
CA GLY A 360 -5.19 9.15 24.51
C GLY A 360 -6.45 8.79 25.33
N ASP A 361 -7.63 8.99 24.75
CA ASP A 361 -8.93 8.71 25.36
C ASP A 361 -9.45 7.29 25.15
N TYR A 362 -8.57 6.38 24.73
CA TYR A 362 -8.94 5.01 24.40
C TYR A 362 -8.08 3.99 25.12
N TYR A 363 -8.71 2.86 25.48
CA TYR A 363 -8.04 1.63 25.85
C TYR A 363 -7.96 0.69 24.64
N MET A 364 -6.88 -0.05 24.55
CA MET A 364 -6.78 -1.22 23.70
C MET A 364 -7.12 -2.45 24.53
N ILE A 365 -8.18 -3.13 24.16
CA ILE A 365 -8.66 -4.33 24.84
C ILE A 365 -8.42 -5.57 23.98
N GLU A 366 -8.27 -6.72 24.64
CA GLU A 366 -8.04 -8.00 23.98
C GLU A 366 -9.27 -8.45 23.18
N GLU A 367 -9.05 -8.94 21.96
CA GLU A 367 -10.12 -9.58 21.19
C GLU A 367 -10.39 -10.96 21.74
N THR A 368 -11.65 -11.25 22.06
CA THR A 368 -12.10 -12.54 22.62
C THR A 368 -13.26 -13.12 21.80
N ALA A 369 -13.76 -14.28 22.20
CA ALA A 369 -14.93 -14.86 21.55
C ALA A 369 -16.19 -13.98 21.69
N GLU A 370 -16.31 -13.23 22.78
CA GLU A 370 -17.45 -12.38 23.10
C GLU A 370 -17.24 -10.91 22.67
N MET A 371 -15.99 -10.43 22.64
CA MET A 371 -15.61 -9.09 22.23
C MET A 371 -14.86 -9.12 20.91
N ARG A 372 -15.49 -8.67 19.83
CA ARG A 372 -14.95 -8.71 18.46
C ARG A 372 -15.07 -7.37 17.77
N ILE A 373 -14.24 -7.17 16.76
CA ILE A 373 -14.38 -6.04 15.84
C ILE A 373 -15.78 -6.04 15.23
N GLY A 374 -16.42 -4.86 15.22
CA GLY A 374 -17.79 -4.65 14.72
C GLY A 374 -18.88 -4.78 15.79
N ASN A 375 -18.57 -5.19 17.02
CA ASN A 375 -19.52 -5.08 18.14
C ASN A 375 -19.81 -3.61 18.45
N GLU A 376 -21.00 -3.30 18.91
CA GLU A 376 -21.34 -1.97 19.39
C GLU A 376 -21.11 -1.86 20.90
N ILE A 377 -20.14 -1.03 21.29
CA ILE A 377 -19.78 -0.74 22.68
C ILE A 377 -20.67 0.40 23.16
N ILE A 378 -21.36 0.22 24.29
CA ILE A 378 -22.18 1.25 24.92
C ILE A 378 -21.27 2.20 25.71
N THR A 379 -21.29 3.49 25.37
CA THR A 379 -20.55 4.54 26.09
C THR A 379 -21.44 5.28 27.10
N LYS A 380 -22.76 5.32 26.85
CA LYS A 380 -23.72 5.95 27.72
C LYS A 380 -25.07 5.26 27.61
N ALA A 381 -25.71 4.95 28.73
CA ALA A 381 -27.10 4.53 28.84
C ALA A 381 -27.64 4.85 30.25
N ASP A 382 -28.96 4.97 30.40
CA ASP A 382 -29.59 5.33 31.66
C ASP A 382 -29.52 4.22 32.73
N ASN A 383 -29.50 2.98 32.29
CA ASN A 383 -29.34 1.81 33.16
C ASN A 383 -28.36 0.82 32.53
N LEU A 384 -27.12 0.78 33.04
CA LEU A 384 -26.06 -0.10 32.59
C LEU A 384 -25.89 -1.28 33.56
N GLU A 385 -26.76 -2.28 33.40
CA GLU A 385 -26.67 -3.56 34.10
C GLU A 385 -26.72 -4.70 33.08
N ASP A 386 -26.13 -5.82 33.39
CA ASP A 386 -26.13 -6.98 32.51
C ASP A 386 -27.56 -7.47 32.24
N GLY A 387 -27.91 -7.61 30.95
CA GLY A 387 -29.25 -7.99 30.52
C GLY A 387 -30.29 -6.85 30.53
N ALA A 388 -29.94 -5.63 30.96
CA ALA A 388 -30.85 -4.50 30.96
C ALA A 388 -31.28 -4.11 29.53
N LEU A 389 -32.58 -3.80 29.38
CA LEU A 389 -33.11 -3.25 28.13
C LEU A 389 -32.66 -1.79 28.01
N VAL A 390 -31.97 -1.50 26.90
CA VAL A 390 -31.54 -0.15 26.55
C VAL A 390 -32.31 0.32 25.30
N SER A 391 -32.95 1.47 25.39
CA SER A 391 -33.72 2.08 24.28
C SER A 391 -33.02 3.35 23.80
N LYS A 392 -33.11 3.58 22.49
CA LYS A 392 -32.70 4.86 21.87
C LYS A 392 -33.60 6.01 22.32
#